data_fe93bded73e8c1a5fba88bf05360bf84
#
_entry.id   fe93bded73e8c1a5fba88bf05360bf84
#
_cell.length_a   1.000
_cell.length_b   1.000
_cell.length_c   1.000
_cell.angle_alpha   90.00
_cell.angle_beta   90.00
_cell.angle_gamma   90.00
#
_symmetry.space_group_name_H-M   'P 1'
#
loop_
_entity.id
_entity.type
_entity.pdbx_description
1 polymer ?
#
loop_
_entity_poly.entity_id
_entity_poly.type
_entity_poly.pdbx_seq_one_letter_code
_entity_poly.pdbx_strand_id
1 'polypeptide(L)'
;MGPRAVATRVEVYDYRMASKQATAEGRPVRAKRESCCSAYHQAIELIGKRWTGAILFVLMDGPLRFSEVKVLVPDLSDRLLSERMKELEAEGIVERRVIDDMPVRVEYTLTDKGRALEPAVRSLKVWARSWL
;
A
#
# COMPACT_ATOMS: atom_id res chain seq x y z
N MET A 1 -15.39 -12.59 7.68
CA MET A 1 -15.95 -13.20 6.80
C MET A 1 -15.40 -13.33 5.45
N GLY A 2 -16.10 -13.56 4.48
CA GLY A 2 -15.74 -13.90 3.15
C GLY A 2 -14.67 -13.11 2.44
N PRO A 3 -14.54 -11.80 2.65
CA PRO A 3 -13.62 -10.99 1.83
C PRO A 3 -12.18 -11.43 1.87
N ARG A 4 -11.74 -11.89 3.02
CA ARG A 4 -10.34 -12.27 3.16
C ARG A 4 -9.98 -13.48 2.33
N ALA A 5 -10.82 -14.48 2.39
CA ALA A 5 -10.56 -15.71 1.63
C ALA A 5 -10.56 -15.43 0.14
N VAL A 6 -11.46 -14.57 -0.31
CA VAL A 6 -11.53 -14.21 -1.71
C VAL A 6 -10.28 -13.47 -2.15
N ALA A 7 -9.84 -12.51 -1.36
CA ALA A 7 -8.65 -11.75 -1.69
C ALA A 7 -7.42 -12.66 -1.77
N THR A 8 -7.29 -13.56 -0.82
CA THR A 8 -6.18 -14.48 -0.82
C THR A 8 -6.18 -15.33 -2.08
N ARG A 9 -7.34 -15.76 -2.49
CA ARG A 9 -7.46 -16.58 -3.68
C ARG A 9 -7.07 -15.81 -4.92
N VAL A 10 -7.46 -14.55 -4.99
CA VAL A 10 -7.10 -13.69 -6.11
C VAL A 10 -5.58 -13.50 -6.16
N GLU A 11 -4.96 -13.33 -5.00
CA GLU A 11 -3.52 -13.16 -4.96
C GLU A 11 -2.77 -14.39 -5.41
N VAL A 12 -3.30 -15.54 -5.11
CA VAL A 12 -2.69 -16.79 -5.52
C VAL A 12 -2.94 -17.08 -6.99
N TYR A 13 -4.00 -16.47 -7.53
CA TYR A 13 -4.28 -16.65 -8.95
C TYR A 13 -3.05 -16.25 -9.74
N ASP A 14 -2.52 -17.21 -10.41
CA ASP A 14 -1.19 -17.07 -10.94
C ASP A 14 -1.17 -16.16 -12.16
N TYR A 15 -0.55 -15.04 -11.99
CA TYR A 15 -0.25 -14.12 -13.05
C TYR A 15 0.45 -14.83 -14.21
N ARG A 16 1.29 -15.78 -13.87
CA ARG A 16 2.04 -16.58 -14.83
C ARG A 16 1.14 -17.43 -15.68
N MET A 17 0.12 -18.01 -15.08
CA MET A 17 -0.85 -18.81 -15.81
C MET A 17 -1.65 -17.96 -16.78
N ALA A 18 -2.05 -16.77 -16.34
CA ALA A 18 -2.75 -15.87 -17.21
C ALA A 18 -1.91 -15.48 -18.43
N SER A 19 -0.62 -15.24 -18.20
CA SER A 19 0.29 -14.92 -19.28
C SER A 19 0.46 -16.09 -20.24
N LYS A 20 0.61 -17.27 -19.69
CA LYS A 20 0.74 -18.47 -20.52
C LYS A 20 -0.48 -18.71 -21.38
N GLN A 21 -1.65 -18.59 -20.79
CA GLN A 21 -2.88 -18.76 -21.53
C GLN A 21 -3.00 -17.73 -22.64
N ALA A 22 -2.66 -16.49 -22.33
CA ALA A 22 -2.69 -15.46 -23.34
C ALA A 22 -1.76 -15.77 -24.50
N THR A 23 -0.57 -16.27 -24.20
CA THR A 23 0.40 -16.60 -25.21
C THR A 23 -0.04 -17.80 -26.04
N ALA A 24 -0.56 -18.82 -25.39
CA ALA A 24 -0.94 -20.06 -26.06
C ALA A 24 -2.13 -19.86 -26.99
N GLU A 25 -3.09 -19.06 -26.53
CA GLU A 25 -4.33 -18.85 -27.31
C GLU A 25 -4.22 -17.77 -28.33
N GLY A 26 -3.26 -16.90 -28.19
CA GLY A 26 -3.00 -15.85 -29.16
C GLY A 26 -4.01 -14.73 -29.08
N ARG A 27 -4.74 -14.57 -30.15
CA ARG A 27 -5.46 -13.38 -30.48
C ARG A 27 -6.59 -12.93 -29.63
N PRO A 28 -7.59 -13.71 -29.32
CA PRO A 28 -8.84 -13.23 -28.75
C PRO A 28 -8.72 -12.56 -27.38
N VAL A 29 -7.60 -12.75 -26.72
CA VAL A 29 -7.39 -12.21 -25.36
C VAL A 29 -7.58 -10.69 -25.32
N ARG A 30 -7.15 -10.02 -26.38
CA ARG A 30 -7.27 -8.56 -26.41
C ARG A 30 -8.70 -8.10 -26.35
N ALA A 31 -9.58 -8.76 -27.04
CA ALA A 31 -11.00 -8.39 -27.09
C ALA A 31 -11.71 -8.59 -25.76
N LYS A 32 -11.15 -9.45 -24.87
CA LYS A 32 -11.79 -9.76 -23.61
C LYS A 32 -11.18 -9.03 -22.42
N ARG A 33 -10.21 -8.15 -22.67
CA ARG A 33 -9.59 -7.42 -21.57
C ARG A 33 -10.52 -6.36 -21.03
N GLU A 34 -10.50 -6.26 -19.72
CA GLU A 34 -11.18 -5.17 -19.05
C GLU A 34 -10.37 -3.90 -19.18
N SER A 35 -11.03 -2.79 -19.28
CA SER A 35 -10.35 -1.50 -19.19
C SER A 35 -10.01 -1.23 -17.73
N CYS A 36 -8.99 -0.42 -17.53
CA CYS A 36 -8.61 -0.02 -16.19
C CYS A 36 -9.72 0.80 -15.55
N CYS A 37 -10.21 0.36 -14.39
CA CYS A 37 -11.25 1.10 -13.70
C CYS A 37 -10.65 2.31 -12.99
N SER A 38 -11.46 3.35 -12.81
CA SER A 38 -10.97 4.59 -12.20
C SER A 38 -10.52 4.39 -10.76
N ALA A 39 -11.16 3.49 -10.02
CA ALA A 39 -10.78 3.22 -8.65
C ALA A 39 -9.39 2.62 -8.57
N TYR A 40 -9.07 1.67 -9.44
CA TYR A 40 -7.74 1.08 -9.48
C TYR A 40 -6.70 2.12 -9.84
N HIS A 41 -7.00 2.96 -10.84
CA HIS A 41 -6.09 4.02 -11.23
C HIS A 41 -5.80 4.98 -10.08
N GLN A 42 -6.84 5.38 -9.36
CA GLN A 42 -6.69 6.25 -8.19
C GLN A 42 -5.82 5.61 -7.12
N ALA A 43 -6.01 4.32 -6.88
CA ALA A 43 -5.20 3.60 -5.90
C ALA A 43 -3.72 3.61 -6.28
N ILE A 44 -3.43 3.36 -7.55
CA ILE A 44 -2.04 3.36 -8.02
C ILE A 44 -1.43 4.76 -7.93
N GLU A 45 -2.21 5.79 -8.28
CA GLU A 45 -1.73 7.17 -8.17
C GLU A 45 -1.41 7.54 -6.72
N LEU A 46 -2.22 7.07 -5.79
CA LEU A 46 -2.01 7.37 -4.38
C LEU A 46 -0.81 6.61 -3.83
N ILE A 47 -0.77 5.31 -4.01
CA ILE A 47 0.28 4.46 -3.44
C ILE A 47 1.60 4.62 -4.17
N GLY A 48 1.53 4.94 -5.46
CA GLY A 48 2.71 5.07 -6.30
C GLY A 48 3.50 6.35 -6.11
N LYS A 49 3.02 7.28 -5.31
CA LYS A 49 3.80 8.48 -5.00
C LYS A 49 5.07 8.09 -4.27
N ARG A 50 6.13 8.81 -4.58
CA ARG A 50 7.42 8.53 -3.96
C ARG A 50 7.30 8.56 -2.44
N TRP A 51 7.84 7.58 -1.77
CA TRP A 51 7.90 7.39 -0.33
C TRP A 51 6.61 6.91 0.32
N THR A 52 5.46 7.01 -0.35
CA THR A 52 4.18 6.59 0.25
C THR A 52 4.20 5.10 0.60
N GLY A 53 4.68 4.27 -0.31
CA GLY A 53 4.78 2.84 -0.05
C GLY A 53 5.66 2.52 1.13
N ALA A 54 6.80 3.22 1.26
CA ALA A 54 7.72 3.01 2.38
C ALA A 54 7.07 3.40 3.70
N ILE A 55 6.35 4.51 3.73
CA ILE A 55 5.65 4.97 4.92
C ILE A 55 4.59 3.95 5.33
N LEU A 56 3.79 3.49 4.38
CA LEU A 56 2.77 2.49 4.67
C LEU A 56 3.40 1.22 5.23
N PHE A 57 4.50 0.79 4.63
CA PHE A 57 5.15 -0.44 5.06
C PHE A 57 5.59 -0.37 6.53
N VAL A 58 6.24 0.72 6.92
CA VAL A 58 6.74 0.81 8.29
C VAL A 58 5.61 0.97 9.31
N LEU A 59 4.44 1.50 8.89
CA LEU A 59 3.29 1.64 9.77
C LEU A 59 2.49 0.34 9.93
N MET A 60 2.79 -0.69 9.14
CA MET A 60 2.05 -1.95 9.24
C MET A 60 2.25 -2.64 10.59
N ASP A 61 3.38 -2.43 11.22
CA ASP A 61 3.69 -3.10 12.48
C ASP A 61 3.19 -2.35 13.71
N GLY A 62 2.58 -1.19 13.53
CA GLY A 62 2.00 -0.45 14.64
C GLY A 62 2.23 1.05 14.54
N PRO A 63 1.72 1.79 15.53
CA PRO A 63 1.85 3.24 15.52
C PRO A 63 3.31 3.69 15.63
N LEU A 64 3.63 4.80 14.98
CA LEU A 64 4.97 5.37 15.02
C LEU A 64 4.88 6.87 15.19
N ARG A 65 5.85 7.45 15.87
CA ARG A 65 6.04 8.89 15.91
C ARG A 65 6.70 9.34 14.62
N PHE A 66 6.58 10.63 14.34
CA PHE A 66 7.22 11.23 13.17
C PHE A 66 8.72 10.90 13.11
N SER A 67 9.41 11.07 14.24
CA SER A 67 10.84 10.79 14.29
C SER A 67 11.17 9.32 14.07
N GLU A 68 10.30 8.44 14.49
CA GLU A 68 10.52 6.99 14.31
C GLU A 68 10.37 6.59 12.85
N VAL A 69 9.44 7.20 12.15
CA VAL A 69 9.33 6.99 10.70
C VAL A 69 10.60 7.43 10.01
N LYS A 70 11.16 8.56 10.43
CA LYS A 70 12.40 9.08 9.86
C LYS A 70 13.57 8.13 10.06
N VAL A 71 13.63 7.47 11.20
CA VAL A 71 14.69 6.50 11.46
C VAL A 71 14.57 5.31 10.51
N LEU A 72 13.34 4.85 10.29
CA LEU A 72 13.08 3.68 9.44
C LEU A 72 13.17 3.98 7.96
N VAL A 73 12.97 5.24 7.57
CA VAL A 73 13.05 5.67 6.17
C VAL A 73 13.99 6.87 6.11
N PRO A 74 15.30 6.65 6.26
CA PRO A 74 16.25 7.74 6.50
C PRO A 74 16.43 8.74 5.36
N ASP A 75 16.18 8.32 4.13
CA ASP A 75 16.36 9.22 2.98
C ASP A 75 15.19 10.17 2.78
N LEU A 76 14.13 10.01 3.55
CA LEU A 76 12.94 10.81 3.42
C LEU A 76 13.11 12.12 4.19
N SER A 77 12.93 13.24 3.51
CA SER A 77 13.04 14.55 4.16
C SER A 77 11.83 14.80 5.06
N ASP A 78 12.02 15.67 6.06
CA ASP A 78 10.92 16.06 6.97
C ASP A 78 9.76 16.66 6.21
N ARG A 79 10.07 17.47 5.20
CA ARG A 79 9.05 18.14 4.42
C ARG A 79 8.20 17.12 3.65
N LEU A 80 8.85 16.18 2.98
CA LEU A 80 8.13 15.16 2.21
C LEU A 80 7.35 14.23 3.11
N LEU A 81 7.91 13.85 4.25
CA LEU A 81 7.18 13.02 5.20
C LEU A 81 5.92 13.73 5.66
N SER A 82 6.05 15.01 6.01
CA SER A 82 4.91 15.80 6.43
C SER A 82 3.84 15.87 5.35
N GLU A 83 4.25 16.11 4.11
CA GLU A 83 3.32 16.17 2.99
C GLU A 83 2.60 14.84 2.76
N ARG A 84 3.36 13.76 2.76
CA ARG A 84 2.78 12.42 2.55
C ARG A 84 1.82 12.05 3.67
N MET A 85 2.18 12.38 4.92
CA MET A 85 1.30 12.09 6.04
C MET A 85 -0.01 12.85 5.94
N LYS A 86 0.05 14.12 5.54
CA LYS A 86 -1.18 14.91 5.35
C LYS A 86 -2.06 14.32 4.25
N GLU A 87 -1.46 13.87 3.17
CA GLU A 87 -2.20 13.24 2.09
C GLU A 87 -2.88 11.96 2.57
N LEU A 88 -2.15 11.15 3.31
CA LEU A 88 -2.68 9.89 3.82
C LEU A 88 -3.77 10.12 4.87
N GLU A 89 -3.64 11.16 5.68
CA GLU A 89 -4.70 11.55 6.61
C GLU A 89 -5.95 11.98 5.85
N ALA A 90 -5.78 12.79 4.82
CA ALA A 90 -6.91 13.28 4.02
C ALA A 90 -7.65 12.13 3.35
N GLU A 91 -6.94 11.09 2.96
CA GLU A 91 -7.55 9.91 2.36
C GLU A 91 -8.11 8.93 3.38
N GLY A 92 -7.94 9.21 4.65
CA GLY A 92 -8.44 8.33 5.70
C GLY A 92 -7.64 7.05 5.87
N ILE A 93 -6.40 7.04 5.40
CA ILE A 93 -5.52 5.86 5.49
C ILE A 93 -4.71 5.87 6.76
N VAL A 94 -4.33 7.05 7.21
CA VAL A 94 -3.54 7.26 8.42
C VAL A 94 -4.31 8.18 9.36
N GLU A 95 -4.21 7.90 10.64
CA GLU A 95 -4.78 8.74 11.68
C GLU A 95 -3.66 9.30 12.53
N ARG A 96 -3.73 10.60 12.79
CA ARG A 96 -2.79 11.29 13.66
C ARG A 96 -3.41 11.34 15.05
N ARG A 97 -2.71 10.81 16.04
CA ARG A 97 -3.19 10.78 17.42
C ARG A 97 -2.28 11.58 18.32
N VAL A 98 -2.87 12.45 19.13
CA VAL A 98 -2.15 13.17 20.15
C VAL A 98 -2.31 12.39 21.45
N ILE A 99 -1.19 11.93 21.98
CA ILE A 99 -1.17 11.15 23.21
C ILE A 99 -0.88 12.11 24.35
N ASP A 100 -1.78 12.17 25.30
CA ASP A 100 -1.69 13.10 26.42
C ASP A 100 -0.80 12.52 27.52
N ASP A 101 0.48 12.47 27.20
CA ASP A 101 1.52 12.03 28.14
C ASP A 101 2.36 13.22 28.56
N MET A 102 3.37 12.97 29.36
CA MET A 102 4.33 13.98 29.77
C MET A 102 5.73 13.55 29.30
N PRO A 103 6.24 14.11 28.22
CA PRO A 103 5.63 15.16 27.36
C PRO A 103 4.57 14.59 26.43
N VAL A 104 3.75 15.48 25.89
CA VAL A 104 2.77 15.15 24.86
C VAL A 104 3.51 14.59 23.67
N ARG A 105 2.98 13.54 23.08
CA ARG A 105 3.55 12.99 21.85
C ARG A 105 2.46 12.78 20.81
N VAL A 106 2.89 12.76 19.57
CA VAL A 106 2.02 12.56 18.42
C VAL A 106 2.42 11.28 17.74
N GLU A 107 1.45 10.42 17.50
CA GLU A 107 1.68 9.15 16.81
C GLU A 107 0.80 9.07 15.57
N TYR A 108 1.31 8.36 14.58
CA TYR A 108 0.57 8.04 13.36
C TYR A 108 0.27 6.56 13.35
N THR A 109 -0.96 6.21 13.01
CA THR A 109 -1.37 4.82 12.95
C THR A 109 -2.24 4.61 11.71
N LEU A 110 -2.23 3.39 11.19
CA LEU A 110 -3.11 3.05 10.08
C LEU A 110 -4.55 2.91 10.56
N THR A 111 -5.47 3.44 9.78
CA THR A 111 -6.90 3.22 10.00
C THR A 111 -7.27 1.83 9.47
N ASP A 112 -8.52 1.43 9.63
CA ASP A 112 -9.00 0.19 9.02
C ASP A 112 -8.82 0.21 7.50
N LYS A 113 -9.09 1.35 6.89
CA LYS A 113 -8.89 1.53 5.45
C LYS A 113 -7.41 1.35 5.09
N GLY A 114 -6.52 1.94 5.87
CA GLY A 114 -5.09 1.79 5.63
C GLY A 114 -4.61 0.38 5.86
N ARG A 115 -5.11 -0.26 6.90
CA ARG A 115 -4.72 -1.63 7.21
C ARG A 115 -5.18 -2.62 6.14
N ALA A 116 -6.26 -2.30 5.44
CA ALA A 116 -6.73 -3.13 4.34
C ALA A 116 -5.75 -3.17 3.17
N LEU A 117 -4.81 -2.23 3.12
CA LEU A 117 -3.75 -2.23 2.11
C LEU A 117 -2.62 -3.24 2.42
N GLU A 118 -2.61 -3.79 3.63
CA GLU A 118 -1.51 -4.64 4.05
C GLU A 118 -1.22 -5.81 3.10
N PRO A 119 -2.21 -6.57 2.63
CA PRO A 119 -1.92 -7.66 1.70
C PRO A 119 -1.22 -7.19 0.44
N ALA A 120 -1.65 -6.06 -0.13
CA ALA A 120 -1.03 -5.52 -1.34
C ALA A 120 0.41 -5.08 -1.09
N VAL A 121 0.66 -4.40 0.03
CA VAL A 121 1.99 -3.92 0.38
C VAL A 121 2.94 -5.10 0.60
N ARG A 122 2.50 -6.11 1.32
CA ARG A 122 3.33 -7.27 1.59
C ARG A 122 3.58 -8.10 0.35
N SER A 123 2.58 -8.25 -0.51
CA SER A 123 2.76 -8.95 -1.78
C SER A 123 3.78 -8.25 -2.66
N LEU A 124 3.73 -6.93 -2.69
CA LEU A 124 4.68 -6.16 -3.47
C LEU A 124 6.10 -6.34 -2.92
N LYS A 125 6.24 -6.39 -1.61
CA LYS A 125 7.54 -6.63 -0.99
C LYS A 125 8.09 -8.00 -1.39
N VAL A 126 7.26 -9.01 -1.37
CA VAL A 126 7.66 -10.36 -1.77
C VAL A 126 8.13 -10.36 -3.23
N TRP A 127 7.38 -9.72 -4.09
CA TRP A 127 7.76 -9.60 -5.51
C TRP A 127 9.12 -8.91 -5.65
N ALA A 128 9.30 -7.81 -4.95
CA ALA A 128 10.54 -7.04 -5.03
C ALA A 128 11.75 -7.88 -4.60
N ARG A 129 11.61 -8.63 -3.52
CA ARG A 129 12.70 -9.47 -3.02
C ARG A 129 13.06 -10.61 -3.96
N SER A 130 12.09 -11.05 -4.75
CA SER A 130 12.33 -12.16 -5.67
C SER A 130 12.91 -11.69 -7.01
N TRP A 131 12.63 -10.46 -7.40
CA TRP A 131 12.91 -10.01 -8.76
C TRP A 131 13.84 -8.79 -8.85
N LEU A 132 14.07 -8.07 -7.75
CA LEU A 132 14.98 -6.93 -7.71
C LEU A 132 16.13 -7.19 -6.76
#